data_67defb23704a45990c9e8c6954ac380f
#
_entry.id   67defb23704a45990c9e8c6954ac380f
#
_cell.length_a   1.000
_cell.length_b   1.000
_cell.length_c   1.000
_cell.angle_alpha   90.00
_cell.angle_beta   90.00
_cell.angle_gamma   90.00
#
_symmetry.space_group_name_H-M   'P 1'
#
loop_
_entity.id
_entity.type
_entity.pdbx_description
1 polymer ?
#
loop_
_entity_poly.entity_id
_entity_poly.type
_entity_poly.pdbx_seq_one_letter_code
_entity_poly.pdbx_strand_id
1 'polypeptide(L)'
;MILFKFTEQYRFFQFLFIFFGIFSRIYALDSRPNIVLIMADDLGFSDLGCYGSEINTPHLNKLASNGLRFTQFYNTAKCHSSRVSLLTGLYCDQAGSSSLSRGATIAEVLKPVGYSTWMSGKWHLSKEPTDFGFQKYWGHLSGACNFFTGDNSFRLNGRRWAVPEQLNGKPFYTTHAITDFALDFIKEGKIGKSSDPFFLYVAYNAPHYPLHAPKD
;
A
#
# COMPACT_ATOMS: atom_id res chain seq x y z
N MET A 1 34.45 3.89 -66.00
CA MET A 1 33.62 4.68 -65.11
C MET A 1 32.57 3.74 -64.50
N ILE A 2 32.83 3.19 -63.36
CA ILE A 2 31.96 2.20 -62.68
C ILE A 2 31.22 2.94 -61.57
N LEU A 3 29.92 3.15 -61.75
CA LEU A 3 29.02 3.69 -60.73
C LEU A 3 28.46 2.53 -59.92
N PHE A 4 28.93 2.36 -58.70
CA PHE A 4 28.32 1.45 -57.75
C PHE A 4 27.03 2.08 -57.16
N LYS A 5 25.87 1.42 -57.36
CA LYS A 5 24.63 1.76 -56.69
C LYS A 5 24.66 1.29 -55.23
N PHE A 6 24.92 2.23 -54.34
CA PHE A 6 24.91 2.00 -52.85
C PHE A 6 23.55 2.33 -52.23
N THR A 7 22.41 1.92 -52.79
CA THR A 7 21.11 2.36 -52.26
C THR A 7 20.27 1.29 -51.57
N GLU A 8 20.56 0.00 -51.74
CA GLU A 8 19.71 -1.05 -51.11
C GLU A 8 20.25 -1.57 -49.78
N GLN A 9 21.58 -1.60 -49.60
CA GLN A 9 22.17 -2.09 -48.33
C GLN A 9 21.88 -1.18 -47.13
N TYR A 10 21.81 0.16 -47.32
CA TYR A 10 21.47 1.08 -46.22
C TYR A 10 20.03 1.01 -45.77
N ARG A 11 19.08 0.68 -46.64
CA ARG A 11 17.66 0.47 -46.28
C ARG A 11 17.47 -0.79 -45.44
N PHE A 12 18.21 -1.87 -45.75
CA PHE A 12 18.12 -3.11 -44.97
C PHE A 12 18.70 -2.92 -43.57
N PHE A 13 19.81 -2.21 -43.41
CA PHE A 13 20.36 -1.88 -42.08
C PHE A 13 19.49 -0.94 -41.29
N GLN A 14 18.86 0.06 -41.90
CA GLN A 14 17.89 0.92 -41.20
C GLN A 14 16.67 0.17 -40.73
N PHE A 15 16.13 -0.74 -41.54
CA PHE A 15 15.03 -1.61 -41.11
C PHE A 15 15.43 -2.56 -39.98
N LEU A 16 16.62 -3.12 -39.99
CA LEU A 16 17.13 -3.99 -38.97
C LEU A 16 17.32 -3.23 -37.64
N PHE A 17 17.84 -1.99 -37.68
CA PHE A 17 17.99 -1.15 -36.48
C PHE A 17 16.63 -0.71 -35.89
N ILE A 18 15.65 -0.39 -36.73
CA ILE A 18 14.31 -0.05 -36.28
C ILE A 18 13.62 -1.29 -35.69
N PHE A 19 13.77 -2.46 -36.30
CA PHE A 19 13.19 -3.71 -35.82
C PHE A 19 13.81 -4.16 -34.48
N PHE A 20 15.14 -4.05 -34.33
CA PHE A 20 15.84 -4.31 -33.06
C PHE A 20 15.49 -3.26 -31.98
N GLY A 21 15.32 -2.01 -32.34
CA GLY A 21 14.93 -0.93 -31.42
C GLY A 21 13.49 -1.11 -30.89
N ILE A 22 12.59 -1.65 -31.69
CA ILE A 22 11.21 -1.93 -31.29
C ILE A 22 11.14 -3.20 -30.41
N PHE A 23 11.93 -4.24 -30.72
CA PHE A 23 11.97 -5.47 -29.93
C PHE A 23 12.66 -5.26 -28.57
N SER A 24 13.63 -4.36 -28.46
CA SER A 24 14.28 -4.05 -27.17
C SER A 24 13.36 -3.35 -26.16
N ARG A 25 12.29 -2.72 -26.60
CA ARG A 25 11.27 -2.11 -25.72
C ARG A 25 10.23 -3.08 -25.18
N ILE A 26 10.11 -4.29 -25.77
CA ILE A 26 9.05 -5.26 -25.41
C ILE A 26 9.44 -6.10 -24.19
N TYR A 27 10.72 -6.13 -23.79
CA TYR A 27 11.22 -6.95 -22.69
C TYR A 27 11.93 -6.18 -21.57
N ALA A 28 11.76 -4.87 -21.48
CA ALA A 28 12.15 -4.17 -20.28
C ALA A 28 11.15 -4.55 -19.18
N LEU A 29 11.47 -5.55 -18.38
CA LEU A 29 10.77 -5.81 -17.13
C LEU A 29 10.76 -4.49 -16.35
N ASP A 30 9.58 -4.06 -15.91
CA ASP A 30 9.48 -2.88 -15.07
C ASP A 30 10.31 -3.12 -13.81
N SER A 31 11.46 -2.43 -13.72
CA SER A 31 12.40 -2.57 -12.61
C SER A 31 11.98 -1.79 -11.36
N ARG A 32 10.84 -1.08 -11.42
CA ARG A 32 10.32 -0.34 -10.27
C ARG A 32 9.87 -1.31 -9.17
N PRO A 33 10.25 -1.06 -7.91
CA PRO A 33 9.92 -1.97 -6.82
C PRO A 33 8.43 -1.92 -6.47
N ASN A 34 7.90 -3.03 -5.97
CA ASN A 34 6.66 -3.02 -5.21
C ASN A 34 6.89 -2.32 -3.87
N ILE A 35 5.90 -1.54 -3.42
CA ILE A 35 5.97 -0.77 -2.18
C ILE A 35 4.86 -1.26 -1.25
N VAL A 36 5.24 -1.74 -0.06
CA VAL A 36 4.31 -2.10 1.02
C VAL A 36 4.58 -1.17 2.19
N LEU A 37 3.60 -0.33 2.51
CA LEU A 37 3.63 0.56 3.67
C LEU A 37 2.74 -0.03 4.76
N ILE A 38 3.33 -0.37 5.91
CA ILE A 38 2.60 -0.96 7.04
C ILE A 38 2.56 0.04 8.18
N MET A 39 1.38 0.30 8.72
CA MET A 39 1.16 1.16 9.87
C MET A 39 0.41 0.38 10.95
N ALA A 40 0.92 0.40 12.17
CA ALA A 40 0.22 -0.02 13.39
C ALA A 40 -0.31 1.21 14.13
N ASP A 41 -1.49 1.10 14.73
CA ASP A 41 -2.14 2.21 15.42
C ASP A 41 -1.91 2.12 16.94
N ASP A 42 -1.34 3.17 17.51
CA ASP A 42 -0.96 3.25 18.93
C ASP A 42 0.12 2.24 19.37
N LEU A 43 0.97 1.77 18.45
CA LEU A 43 2.12 0.93 18.80
C LEU A 43 3.27 1.82 19.29
N GLY A 44 3.76 1.54 20.49
CA GLY A 44 4.89 2.24 21.09
C GLY A 44 6.23 1.83 20.48
N PHE A 45 7.22 2.73 20.56
CA PHE A 45 8.60 2.46 20.13
C PHE A 45 9.18 1.23 20.83
N SER A 46 8.93 1.11 22.14
CA SER A 46 9.44 0.02 22.99
C SER A 46 8.62 -1.28 22.92
N ASP A 47 7.57 -1.34 22.08
CA ASP A 47 6.73 -2.54 21.97
C ASP A 47 7.28 -3.58 20.98
N LEU A 48 8.35 -3.23 20.28
CA LEU A 48 9.00 -4.13 19.32
C LEU A 48 10.27 -4.74 19.89
N GLY A 49 10.45 -6.05 19.74
CA GLY A 49 11.63 -6.76 20.23
C GLY A 49 12.95 -6.23 19.67
N CYS A 50 12.96 -5.72 18.42
CA CYS A 50 14.15 -5.11 17.83
C CYS A 50 14.58 -3.78 18.50
N TYR A 51 13.72 -3.20 19.33
CA TYR A 51 14.01 -2.03 20.17
C TYR A 51 14.09 -2.35 21.66
N GLY A 52 14.11 -3.65 22.02
CA GLY A 52 14.33 -4.11 23.39
C GLY A 52 13.07 -4.47 24.17
N SER A 53 11.92 -4.66 23.50
CA SER A 53 10.68 -5.12 24.14
C SER A 53 10.82 -6.57 24.62
N GLU A 54 10.11 -6.89 25.72
CA GLU A 54 9.83 -8.26 26.15
C GLU A 54 8.81 -8.97 25.24
N ILE A 55 8.07 -8.22 24.41
CA ILE A 55 7.11 -8.78 23.48
C ILE A 55 7.85 -9.49 22.34
N ASN A 56 7.48 -10.76 22.11
CA ASN A 56 8.07 -11.54 21.04
C ASN A 56 7.52 -11.12 19.68
N THR A 57 8.33 -10.43 18.87
CA THR A 57 7.98 -9.96 17.52
C THR A 57 8.94 -10.50 16.46
N PRO A 58 9.01 -11.85 16.23
CA PRO A 58 10.08 -12.47 15.45
C PRO A 58 10.11 -12.01 14.00
N HIS A 59 8.97 -11.80 13.36
CA HIS A 59 8.90 -11.37 11.97
C HIS A 59 9.32 -9.91 11.80
N LEU A 60 8.93 -9.02 12.71
CA LEU A 60 9.36 -7.62 12.72
C LEU A 60 10.84 -7.49 13.05
N ASN A 61 11.34 -8.33 13.99
CA ASN A 61 12.78 -8.40 14.30
C ASN A 61 13.59 -8.84 13.06
N LYS A 62 13.09 -9.83 12.31
CA LYS A 62 13.72 -10.28 11.06
C LYS A 62 13.70 -9.16 10.00
N LEU A 63 12.61 -8.44 9.86
CA LEU A 63 12.53 -7.28 8.95
C LEU A 63 13.56 -6.21 9.34
N ALA A 64 13.64 -5.87 10.63
CA ALA A 64 14.59 -4.89 11.17
C ALA A 64 16.05 -5.30 10.96
N SER A 65 16.38 -6.60 11.09
CA SER A 65 17.76 -7.11 10.90
C SER A 65 18.21 -7.13 9.45
N ASN A 66 17.28 -7.15 8.49
CA ASN A 66 17.57 -7.16 7.06
C ASN A 66 17.34 -5.82 6.37
N GLY A 67 17.00 -4.77 7.13
CA GLY A 67 16.66 -3.46 6.61
C GLY A 67 17.27 -2.32 7.41
N LEU A 68 16.81 -1.11 7.12
CA LEU A 68 17.17 0.09 7.87
C LEU A 68 16.24 0.26 9.08
N ARG A 69 16.82 0.41 10.26
CA ARG A 69 16.09 0.68 11.49
C ARG A 69 16.36 2.11 11.96
N PHE A 70 15.29 2.91 12.05
CA PHE A 70 15.37 4.28 12.56
C PHE A 70 15.32 4.29 14.08
N THR A 71 16.19 5.07 14.72
CA THR A 71 16.21 5.30 16.17
C THR A 71 15.58 6.62 16.56
N GLN A 72 15.40 7.52 15.61
CA GLN A 72 14.77 8.83 15.79
C GLN A 72 13.77 9.06 14.64
N PHE A 73 12.55 8.56 14.81
CA PHE A 73 11.47 8.73 13.86
C PHE A 73 10.22 9.16 14.64
N TYR A 74 9.77 10.39 14.38
CA TYR A 74 8.69 11.02 15.14
C TYR A 74 7.43 11.11 14.30
N ASN A 75 6.29 10.86 14.92
CA ASN A 75 4.98 11.08 14.36
C ASN A 75 4.32 12.32 14.98
N THR A 76 3.06 12.61 14.63
CA THR A 76 2.33 13.76 15.17
C THR A 76 1.51 13.42 16.41
N ALA A 77 1.75 12.27 17.03
CA ALA A 77 1.12 11.75 18.26
C ALA A 77 -0.43 11.73 18.24
N LYS A 78 -1.02 11.71 17.05
CA LYS A 78 -2.47 11.60 16.85
C LYS A 78 -2.76 10.82 15.57
N CYS A 79 -3.70 9.87 15.63
CA CYS A 79 -3.92 8.90 14.55
C CYS A 79 -4.23 9.56 13.19
N HIS A 80 -5.22 10.47 13.08
CA HIS A 80 -5.54 11.08 11.79
C HIS A 80 -4.41 11.99 11.27
N SER A 81 -3.79 12.81 12.12
CA SER A 81 -2.72 13.71 11.67
C SER A 81 -1.46 12.97 11.26
N SER A 82 -1.12 11.86 11.93
CA SER A 82 -0.02 10.98 11.51
C SER A 82 -0.31 10.33 10.16
N ARG A 83 -1.56 9.90 9.90
CA ARG A 83 -1.97 9.34 8.60
C ARG A 83 -1.90 10.37 7.49
N VAL A 84 -2.38 11.59 7.74
CA VAL A 84 -2.24 12.71 6.80
C VAL A 84 -0.79 12.95 6.45
N SER A 85 0.08 13.12 7.47
CA SER A 85 1.49 13.41 7.25
C SER A 85 2.21 12.27 6.53
N LEU A 86 1.93 11.02 6.89
CA LEU A 86 2.51 9.84 6.25
C LEU A 86 2.13 9.75 4.78
N LEU A 87 0.85 10.00 4.45
CA LEU A 87 0.34 9.83 3.09
C LEU A 87 0.68 11.00 2.17
N THR A 88 0.94 12.20 2.70
CA THR A 88 1.13 13.41 1.89
C THR A 88 2.53 14.01 1.99
N GLY A 89 3.32 13.64 3.01
CA GLY A 89 4.59 14.31 3.32
C GLY A 89 4.42 15.73 3.90
N LEU A 90 3.19 16.17 4.22
CA LEU A 90 2.87 17.48 4.76
C LEU A 90 2.45 17.39 6.22
N TYR A 91 2.62 18.47 6.99
CA TYR A 91 1.94 18.55 8.28
C TYR A 91 0.43 18.59 8.09
N CYS A 92 -0.32 18.04 9.04
CA CYS A 92 -1.76 17.84 8.94
C CYS A 92 -2.50 19.14 8.53
N ASP A 93 -2.18 20.27 9.16
CA ASP A 93 -2.83 21.56 8.86
C ASP A 93 -2.44 22.10 7.48
N GLN A 94 -1.23 21.81 7.01
CA GLN A 94 -0.79 22.17 5.66
C GLN A 94 -1.56 21.38 4.60
N ALA A 95 -1.87 20.12 4.87
CA ALA A 95 -2.66 19.27 3.98
C ALA A 95 -4.17 19.56 4.01
N GLY A 96 -4.64 20.49 4.84
CA GLY A 96 -6.06 20.77 5.04
C GLY A 96 -6.73 19.84 6.03
N SER A 97 -5.99 19.38 7.06
CA SER A 97 -6.44 18.44 8.08
C SER A 97 -6.89 17.10 7.48
N SER A 98 -7.83 16.41 8.11
CA SER A 98 -8.35 15.12 7.65
C SER A 98 -9.05 15.18 6.28
N SER A 99 -9.34 16.37 5.76
CA SER A 99 -9.99 16.54 4.46
C SER A 99 -9.05 16.29 3.28
N LEU A 100 -7.72 16.34 3.51
CA LEU A 100 -6.70 16.24 2.45
C LEU A 100 -6.97 17.19 1.28
N SER A 101 -7.51 18.38 1.57
CA SER A 101 -7.91 19.33 0.55
C SER A 101 -6.73 20.03 -0.13
N ARG A 102 -5.53 19.85 0.38
CA ARG A 102 -4.27 20.40 -0.15
C ARG A 102 -3.21 19.29 -0.16
N GLY A 103 -2.40 19.28 -1.20
CA GLY A 103 -1.40 18.24 -1.43
C GLY A 103 -1.98 16.99 -2.13
N ALA A 104 -1.13 16.04 -2.45
CA ALA A 104 -1.49 14.76 -3.04
C ALA A 104 -1.00 13.63 -2.15
N THR A 105 -1.74 12.53 -2.10
CA THR A 105 -1.31 11.31 -1.40
C THR A 105 -0.26 10.53 -2.21
N ILE A 106 0.48 9.65 -1.56
CA ILE A 106 1.39 8.72 -2.22
C ILE A 106 0.66 7.94 -3.33
N ALA A 107 -0.60 7.53 -3.10
CA ALA A 107 -1.38 6.79 -4.08
C ALA A 107 -1.73 7.65 -5.30
N GLU A 108 -2.10 8.93 -5.11
CA GLU A 108 -2.35 9.86 -6.22
C GLU A 108 -1.10 10.15 -7.04
N VAL A 109 0.08 10.18 -6.41
CA VAL A 109 1.36 10.38 -7.11
C VAL A 109 1.81 9.14 -7.87
N LEU A 110 1.64 7.95 -7.30
CA LEU A 110 2.12 6.71 -7.89
C LEU A 110 1.21 6.16 -8.98
N LYS A 111 -0.10 6.37 -8.88
CA LYS A 111 -1.08 5.87 -9.86
C LYS A 111 -0.82 6.36 -11.30
N PRO A 112 -0.57 7.66 -11.57
CA PRO A 112 -0.30 8.14 -12.94
C PRO A 112 0.98 7.59 -13.55
N VAL A 113 1.92 7.14 -12.73
CA VAL A 113 3.18 6.54 -13.22
C VAL A 113 3.12 5.01 -13.28
N GLY A 114 1.90 4.43 -13.27
CA GLY A 114 1.66 3.03 -13.58
C GLY A 114 1.72 2.08 -12.39
N TYR A 115 1.68 2.57 -11.15
CA TYR A 115 1.48 1.70 -9.99
C TYR A 115 0.02 1.32 -9.82
N SER A 116 -0.24 0.06 -9.51
CA SER A 116 -1.50 -0.35 -8.90
C SER A 116 -1.50 0.08 -7.43
N THR A 117 -2.57 0.76 -7.00
CA THR A 117 -2.62 1.39 -5.66
C THR A 117 -3.73 0.79 -4.82
N TRP A 118 -3.37 0.15 -3.69
CA TRP A 118 -4.31 -0.60 -2.85
C TRP A 118 -4.16 -0.25 -1.39
N MET A 119 -5.25 -0.38 -0.65
CA MET A 119 -5.25 -0.16 0.80
C MET A 119 -6.11 -1.22 1.50
N SER A 120 -5.61 -1.73 2.62
CA SER A 120 -6.37 -2.58 3.55
C SER A 120 -6.25 -2.03 4.96
N GLY A 121 -7.41 -1.79 5.63
CA GLY A 121 -7.48 -1.42 7.02
C GLY A 121 -8.10 -0.06 7.34
N LYS A 122 -7.65 0.55 8.44
CA LYS A 122 -8.18 1.79 9.00
C LYS A 122 -7.82 3.02 8.16
N TRP A 123 -8.84 3.77 7.72
CA TRP A 123 -8.64 5.05 7.02
C TRP A 123 -8.56 6.24 7.97
N HIS A 124 -9.60 6.50 8.72
CA HIS A 124 -9.73 7.58 9.70
C HIS A 124 -9.48 8.99 9.14
N LEU A 125 -9.78 9.23 7.89
CA LEU A 125 -9.76 10.53 7.24
C LEU A 125 -11.12 10.84 6.61
N SER A 126 -11.29 12.04 6.05
CA SER A 126 -12.53 12.40 5.36
C SER A 126 -12.66 11.63 4.04
N LYS A 127 -13.89 11.46 3.57
CA LYS A 127 -14.22 10.70 2.35
C LYS A 127 -13.68 9.26 2.41
N GLU A 128 -13.40 8.66 1.28
CA GLU A 128 -12.93 7.28 1.16
C GLU A 128 -11.54 7.21 0.50
N PRO A 129 -10.74 6.16 0.75
CA PRO A 129 -9.43 5.99 0.11
C PRO A 129 -9.49 6.05 -1.42
N THR A 130 -10.59 5.62 -2.02
CA THR A 130 -10.80 5.65 -3.46
C THR A 130 -10.87 7.08 -4.03
N ASP A 131 -11.24 8.07 -3.21
CA ASP A 131 -11.21 9.50 -3.58
C ASP A 131 -9.79 10.08 -3.60
N PHE A 132 -8.82 9.34 -3.02
CA PHE A 132 -7.43 9.77 -2.83
C PHE A 132 -6.43 8.83 -3.50
N GLY A 133 -6.79 8.32 -4.69
CA GLY A 133 -5.88 7.60 -5.56
C GLY A 133 -5.80 6.09 -5.36
N PHE A 134 -6.41 5.52 -4.33
CA PHE A 134 -6.45 4.07 -4.14
C PHE A 134 -7.47 3.42 -5.08
N GLN A 135 -7.03 2.46 -5.88
CA GLN A 135 -7.88 1.73 -6.84
C GLN A 135 -8.66 0.59 -6.19
N LYS A 136 -8.12 0.04 -5.09
CA LYS A 136 -8.80 -0.96 -4.27
C LYS A 136 -8.68 -0.59 -2.81
N TYR A 137 -9.76 -0.79 -2.08
CA TYR A 137 -9.81 -0.55 -0.65
C TYR A 137 -10.72 -1.56 0.04
N TRP A 138 -10.25 -2.13 1.14
CA TRP A 138 -11.06 -2.78 2.15
C TRP A 138 -10.68 -2.28 3.54
N GLY A 139 -11.67 -2.01 4.37
CA GLY A 139 -11.42 -1.60 5.75
C GLY A 139 -12.52 -0.70 6.30
N HIS A 140 -12.22 0.02 7.39
CA HIS A 140 -13.17 0.89 8.05
C HIS A 140 -12.73 2.37 7.99
N LEU A 141 -13.73 3.27 7.90
CA LEU A 141 -13.51 4.71 7.81
C LEU A 141 -13.43 5.38 9.19
N SER A 142 -13.90 4.71 10.23
CA SER A 142 -13.95 5.22 11.61
C SER A 142 -12.56 5.29 12.26
N GLY A 143 -12.47 6.10 13.33
CA GLY A 143 -11.25 6.23 14.13
C GLY A 143 -10.97 5.04 15.03
N ALA A 144 -12.02 4.28 15.40
CA ALA A 144 -11.95 3.05 16.19
C ALA A 144 -13.13 2.16 15.84
N CYS A 145 -13.00 0.86 16.03
CA CYS A 145 -14.09 -0.10 15.89
C CYS A 145 -13.92 -1.25 16.87
N ASN A 146 -14.97 -2.03 17.07
CA ASN A 146 -14.85 -3.32 17.73
C ASN A 146 -14.12 -4.29 16.80
N PHE A 147 -13.06 -4.97 17.27
CA PHE A 147 -12.20 -5.79 16.39
C PHE A 147 -12.87 -7.12 15.99
N PHE A 148 -13.89 -7.57 16.72
CA PHE A 148 -14.60 -8.81 16.42
C PHE A 148 -15.94 -8.61 15.68
N THR A 149 -16.57 -7.44 15.85
CA THR A 149 -17.87 -7.17 15.23
C THR A 149 -17.85 -6.03 14.22
N GLY A 150 -16.75 -5.26 14.18
CA GLY A 150 -16.64 -4.08 13.33
C GLY A 150 -17.65 -2.99 13.67
N ASP A 151 -17.96 -2.16 12.68
CA ASP A 151 -19.00 -1.14 12.71
C ASP A 151 -19.62 -0.89 11.32
N ASN A 152 -20.49 0.11 11.20
CA ASN A 152 -21.14 0.47 9.94
C ASN A 152 -20.22 1.21 8.94
N SER A 153 -18.98 1.54 9.31
CA SER A 153 -18.05 2.26 8.47
C SER A 153 -17.21 1.38 7.54
N PHE A 154 -17.35 0.04 7.63
CA PHE A 154 -16.61 -0.87 6.75
C PHE A 154 -17.02 -0.73 5.29
N ARG A 155 -16.03 -0.73 4.41
CA ARG A 155 -16.17 -0.56 2.96
C ARG A 155 -15.35 -1.59 2.20
N LEU A 156 -15.84 -1.93 1.02
CA LEU A 156 -15.09 -2.59 -0.03
C LEU A 156 -15.26 -1.78 -1.32
N ASN A 157 -14.21 -1.11 -1.77
CA ASN A 157 -14.18 -0.30 -2.99
C ASN A 157 -15.35 0.71 -3.07
N GLY A 158 -15.56 1.51 -2.00
CA GLY A 158 -16.61 2.51 -1.91
C GLY A 158 -18.00 1.98 -1.55
N ARG A 159 -18.19 0.67 -1.47
CA ARG A 159 -19.48 0.06 -1.09
C ARG A 159 -19.47 -0.38 0.36
N ARG A 160 -20.60 -0.17 1.06
CA ARG A 160 -20.76 -0.70 2.41
C ARG A 160 -20.50 -2.21 2.43
N TRP A 161 -19.65 -2.63 3.35
CA TRP A 161 -19.34 -4.03 3.58
C TRP A 161 -19.86 -4.44 4.95
N ALA A 162 -20.79 -5.41 4.99
CA ALA A 162 -21.30 -5.93 6.23
C ALA A 162 -20.28 -6.89 6.85
N VAL A 163 -19.93 -6.64 8.11
CA VAL A 163 -18.99 -7.50 8.83
C VAL A 163 -19.66 -8.84 9.12
N PRO A 164 -19.12 -9.96 8.62
CA PRO A 164 -19.68 -11.29 8.88
C PRO A 164 -19.26 -11.78 10.27
N GLU A 165 -19.98 -12.76 10.80
CA GLU A 165 -19.56 -13.46 12.03
C GLU A 165 -18.27 -14.26 11.82
N GLN A 166 -18.09 -14.80 10.62
CA GLN A 166 -16.91 -15.58 10.22
C GLN A 166 -16.36 -15.11 8.87
N LEU A 167 -15.05 -15.10 8.76
CA LEU A 167 -14.33 -14.85 7.52
C LEU A 167 -13.32 -15.98 7.30
N ASN A 168 -13.31 -16.57 6.09
CA ASN A 168 -12.42 -17.68 5.75
C ASN A 168 -12.50 -18.88 6.71
N GLY A 169 -13.71 -19.17 7.24
CA GLY A 169 -13.97 -20.28 8.17
C GLY A 169 -13.50 -20.05 9.61
N LYS A 170 -13.10 -18.81 9.96
CA LYS A 170 -12.69 -18.41 11.32
C LYS A 170 -13.58 -17.28 11.84
N PRO A 171 -13.78 -17.15 13.16
CA PRO A 171 -14.44 -15.96 13.72
C PRO A 171 -13.79 -14.69 13.17
N PHE A 172 -14.62 -13.71 12.83
CA PHE A 172 -14.11 -12.44 12.31
C PHE A 172 -13.22 -11.75 13.35
N TYR A 173 -12.07 -11.31 12.91
CA TYR A 173 -11.16 -10.48 13.68
C TYR A 173 -10.47 -9.50 12.73
N THR A 174 -10.63 -8.20 12.98
CA THR A 174 -10.24 -7.13 12.05
C THR A 174 -8.78 -7.21 11.65
N THR A 175 -7.87 -7.53 12.59
CA THR A 175 -6.43 -7.63 12.30
C THR A 175 -6.13 -8.74 11.29
N HIS A 176 -6.80 -9.90 11.43
CA HIS A 176 -6.67 -10.99 10.45
C HIS A 176 -7.26 -10.58 9.10
N ALA A 177 -8.45 -9.99 9.11
CA ALA A 177 -9.13 -9.57 7.90
C ALA A 177 -8.31 -8.51 7.12
N ILE A 178 -7.66 -7.55 7.81
CA ILE A 178 -6.74 -6.59 7.17
C ILE A 178 -5.62 -7.32 6.42
N THR A 179 -5.04 -8.34 7.03
CA THR A 179 -3.99 -9.16 6.40
C THR A 179 -4.52 -9.95 5.22
N ASP A 180 -5.68 -10.61 5.38
CA ASP A 180 -6.28 -11.45 4.33
C ASP A 180 -6.60 -10.63 3.09
N PHE A 181 -7.27 -9.48 3.22
CA PHE A 181 -7.56 -8.59 2.10
C PHE A 181 -6.30 -8.00 1.45
N ALA A 182 -5.27 -7.67 2.24
CA ALA A 182 -3.99 -7.23 1.70
C ALA A 182 -3.33 -8.31 0.84
N LEU A 183 -3.34 -9.56 1.30
CA LEU A 183 -2.82 -10.71 0.56
C LEU A 183 -3.65 -11.01 -0.70
N ASP A 184 -4.97 -10.88 -0.62
CA ASP A 184 -5.85 -11.10 -1.76
C ASP A 184 -5.62 -10.04 -2.85
N PHE A 185 -5.43 -8.77 -2.50
CA PHE A 185 -5.07 -7.73 -3.47
C PHE A 185 -3.74 -8.05 -4.18
N ILE A 186 -2.73 -8.55 -3.45
CA ILE A 186 -1.45 -8.98 -4.05
C ILE A 186 -1.66 -10.17 -4.99
N LYS A 187 -2.45 -11.17 -4.58
CA LYS A 187 -2.74 -12.35 -5.41
C LYS A 187 -3.48 -11.97 -6.69
N GLU A 188 -4.53 -11.16 -6.58
CA GLU A 188 -5.31 -10.68 -7.73
C GLU A 188 -4.45 -9.86 -8.70
N GLY A 189 -3.57 -9.00 -8.20
CA GLY A 189 -2.63 -8.24 -9.03
C GLY A 189 -1.67 -9.14 -9.81
N LYS A 190 -1.20 -10.24 -9.21
CA LYS A 190 -0.31 -11.21 -9.89
C LYS A 190 -1.03 -12.07 -10.93
N ILE A 191 -2.29 -12.45 -10.68
CA ILE A 191 -3.08 -13.29 -11.59
C ILE A 191 -3.44 -12.51 -12.86
N GLY A 192 -3.63 -11.19 -12.77
CA GLY A 192 -4.01 -10.32 -13.88
C GLY A 192 -2.95 -10.11 -14.97
N LYS A 193 -1.81 -10.83 -14.96
CA LYS A 193 -0.68 -10.69 -15.90
C LYS A 193 -0.09 -9.27 -15.98
N SER A 194 -0.41 -8.39 -15.06
CA SER A 194 0.23 -7.08 -15.00
C SER A 194 1.62 -7.25 -14.38
N SER A 195 2.66 -6.87 -15.13
CA SER A 195 4.02 -6.70 -14.60
C SER A 195 4.15 -5.39 -13.84
N ASP A 196 3.05 -4.63 -13.71
CA ASP A 196 3.06 -3.32 -13.10
C ASP A 196 3.37 -3.41 -11.61
N PRO A 197 4.19 -2.53 -11.09
CA PRO A 197 4.46 -2.48 -9.67
C PRO A 197 3.21 -2.04 -8.90
N PHE A 198 3.14 -2.40 -7.62
CA PHE A 198 2.05 -1.96 -6.76
C PHE A 198 2.54 -1.17 -5.55
N PHE A 199 1.67 -0.27 -5.09
CA PHE A 199 1.73 0.36 -3.79
C PHE A 199 0.57 -0.16 -2.93
N LEU A 200 0.89 -0.80 -1.82
CA LEU A 200 -0.08 -1.32 -0.86
C LEU A 200 0.11 -0.66 0.50
N TYR A 201 -0.91 0.04 0.98
CA TYR A 201 -0.97 0.57 2.33
C TYR A 201 -1.77 -0.39 3.23
N VAL A 202 -1.09 -1.01 4.19
CA VAL A 202 -1.68 -1.91 5.20
C VAL A 202 -1.76 -1.14 6.51
N ALA A 203 -2.95 -0.73 6.90
CA ALA A 203 -3.19 0.14 8.04
C ALA A 203 -3.93 -0.62 9.16
N TYR A 204 -3.17 -1.27 10.02
CA TYR A 204 -3.74 -1.98 11.16
C TYR A 204 -4.37 -1.00 12.14
N ASN A 205 -5.47 -1.42 12.75
CA ASN A 205 -6.10 -0.74 13.87
C ASN A 205 -5.56 -1.25 15.22
N ALA A 206 -4.92 -2.40 15.28
CA ALA A 206 -4.23 -2.89 16.47
C ALA A 206 -2.87 -2.17 16.64
N PRO A 207 -2.43 -1.98 17.92
CA PRO A 207 -3.08 -2.32 19.17
C PRO A 207 -3.98 -1.23 19.77
N HIS A 208 -4.50 -0.27 18.98
CA HIS A 208 -5.39 0.81 19.43
C HIS A 208 -6.57 0.27 20.27
N TYR A 209 -7.05 1.08 21.21
CA TYR A 209 -8.26 0.78 21.98
C TYR A 209 -9.50 0.59 21.07
N PRO A 210 -10.41 -0.38 21.39
CA PRO A 210 -10.39 -1.32 22.51
C PRO A 210 -9.31 -2.40 22.35
N LEU A 211 -8.72 -2.81 23.48
CA LEU A 211 -7.60 -3.76 23.50
C LEU A 211 -8.10 -5.20 23.30
N HIS A 212 -8.68 -5.44 22.14
CA HIS A 212 -9.22 -6.72 21.75
C HIS A 212 -8.13 -7.63 21.17
N ALA A 213 -7.97 -8.82 21.75
CA ALA A 213 -7.13 -9.88 21.22
C ALA A 213 -7.90 -11.21 21.18
N PRO A 214 -7.65 -12.10 20.21
CA PRO A 214 -8.15 -13.45 20.24
C PRO A 214 -7.72 -14.15 21.53
N LYS A 215 -8.52 -15.09 22.01
CA LYS A 215 -8.08 -16.05 23.03
C LYS A 215 -7.18 -17.08 22.34
N ASP A 216 -6.09 -17.44 22.98
CA ASP A 216 -5.18 -18.51 22.53
C ASP A 216 -5.90 -19.85 22.47
#